data_6eda8a702d6f2be659c77d945b4b2a1c
#
_entry.id   6eda8a702d6f2be659c77d945b4b2a1c
#
_cell.length_a   1.000
_cell.length_b   1.000
_cell.length_c   1.000
_cell.angle_alpha   90.00
_cell.angle_beta   90.00
_cell.angle_gamma   90.00
#
_symmetry.space_group_name_H-M   'P 1'
#
loop_
_entity.id
_entity.type
_entity.pdbx_description
1 polymer ?
#
loop_
_entity_poly.entity_id
_entity_poly.type
_entity_poly.pdbx_seq_one_letter_code
_entity_poly.pdbx_strand_id
1 'polypeptide(L)'
;MKRRHIVLLPEALADLRWIYDTIEIAAGNVTAIRYIERIEAYCQGLDYASERGTRRDDLRPGLRVVGFERRVTVTFTVESDQVVIFRVFYGGANWEDEL
;
A
#
# COMPACT_ATOMS: atom_id res chain seq x y z
N MET A 1 -12.12 0.55 -19.51
CA MET A 1 -11.82 1.01 -18.15
C MET A 1 -10.73 2.06 -18.18
N LYS A 2 -10.85 3.01 -17.31
CA LYS A 2 -9.91 4.13 -17.23
C LYS A 2 -8.66 3.73 -16.44
N ARG A 3 -7.48 4.08 -16.96
CA ARG A 3 -6.24 3.96 -16.22
C ARG A 3 -6.00 5.24 -15.43
N ARG A 4 -5.44 5.07 -14.24
CA ARG A 4 -5.14 6.17 -13.32
C ARG A 4 -3.68 6.17 -12.95
N HIS A 5 -3.14 7.35 -12.66
CA HIS A 5 -1.78 7.48 -12.14
C HIS A 5 -1.74 7.01 -10.70
N ILE A 6 -0.66 6.35 -10.32
CA ILE A 6 -0.45 5.91 -8.94
C ILE A 6 0.47 6.93 -8.27
N VAL A 7 -0.02 7.51 -7.18
CA VAL A 7 0.72 8.48 -6.38
C VAL A 7 0.91 7.90 -4.99
N LEU A 8 2.16 7.75 -4.56
CA LEU A 8 2.48 7.34 -3.18
C LEU A 8 2.81 8.58 -2.38
N LEU A 9 2.08 8.80 -1.30
CA LEU A 9 2.39 9.89 -0.40
C LEU A 9 3.73 9.64 0.30
N PRO A 10 4.39 10.69 0.80
CA PRO A 10 5.67 10.52 1.52
C PRO A 10 5.61 9.49 2.65
N GLU A 11 4.49 9.42 3.35
CA GLU A 11 4.28 8.45 4.42
C GLU A 11 4.28 7.01 3.90
N ALA A 12 3.69 6.78 2.72
CA ALA A 12 3.69 5.47 2.10
C ALA A 12 5.10 5.08 1.65
N LEU A 13 5.87 6.02 1.12
CA LEU A 13 7.27 5.79 0.75
C LEU A 13 8.10 5.45 1.98
N ALA A 14 7.88 6.16 3.08
CA ALA A 14 8.56 5.86 4.35
C ALA A 14 8.19 4.47 4.87
N ASP A 15 6.94 4.06 4.71
CA ASP A 15 6.49 2.72 5.10
C ASP A 15 7.26 1.65 4.30
N LEU A 16 7.41 1.83 2.99
CA LEU A 16 8.15 0.88 2.16
C LEU A 16 9.60 0.76 2.62
N ARG A 17 10.22 1.89 2.97
CA ARG A 17 11.59 1.89 3.47
C ARG A 17 11.71 1.13 4.79
N TRP A 18 10.76 1.34 5.70
CA TRP A 18 10.74 0.63 6.97
C TRP A 18 10.54 -0.87 6.76
N ILE A 19 9.66 -1.26 5.83
CA ILE A 19 9.44 -2.67 5.49
C ILE A 19 10.72 -3.28 4.95
N TYR A 20 11.41 -2.57 4.04
CA TYR A 20 12.68 -3.03 3.50
C TYR A 20 13.69 -3.29 4.63
N ASP A 21 13.89 -2.30 5.50
CA ASP A 21 14.85 -2.42 6.59
C ASP A 21 14.52 -3.58 7.52
N THR A 22 13.25 -3.76 7.82
CA THR A 22 12.77 -4.84 8.70
C THR A 22 13.09 -6.21 8.10
N ILE A 23 12.82 -6.39 6.81
CA ILE A 23 13.06 -7.67 6.12
C ILE A 23 14.55 -7.89 5.90
N GLU A 24 15.30 -6.84 5.58
CA GLU A 24 16.73 -6.94 5.37
C GLU A 24 17.42 -7.48 6.62
N ILE A 25 17.08 -6.96 7.79
CA ILE A 25 17.65 -7.42 9.06
C ILE A 25 17.34 -8.90 9.29
N ALA A 26 16.11 -9.32 8.96
CA ALA A 26 15.66 -10.68 9.24
C ALA A 26 16.11 -11.70 8.20
N ALA A 27 16.24 -11.31 6.92
CA ALA A 27 16.37 -12.25 5.81
C ALA A 27 17.32 -11.82 4.69
N GLY A 28 17.99 -10.67 4.83
CA GLY A 28 18.97 -10.18 3.86
C GLY A 28 18.37 -9.29 2.79
N ASN A 29 19.27 -8.59 2.06
CA ASN A 29 18.86 -7.56 1.13
C ASN A 29 18.14 -8.09 -0.12
N VAL A 30 18.54 -9.25 -0.63
CA VAL A 30 17.91 -9.82 -1.83
C VAL A 30 16.44 -10.13 -1.55
N THR A 31 16.15 -10.74 -0.41
CA THR A 31 14.78 -11.04 0.00
C THR A 31 13.99 -9.76 0.19
N ALA A 32 14.60 -8.75 0.84
CA ALA A 32 13.95 -7.47 1.07
C ALA A 32 13.62 -6.76 -0.25
N ILE A 33 14.57 -6.69 -1.18
CA ILE A 33 14.34 -6.05 -2.49
C ILE A 33 13.20 -6.73 -3.23
N ARG A 34 13.21 -8.07 -3.29
CA ARG A 34 12.15 -8.81 -3.99
C ARG A 34 10.78 -8.58 -3.39
N TYR A 35 10.71 -8.49 -2.06
CA TYR A 35 9.45 -8.24 -1.39
C TYR A 35 8.91 -6.85 -1.71
N ILE A 36 9.78 -5.83 -1.63
CA ILE A 36 9.40 -4.46 -1.96
C ILE A 36 8.95 -4.35 -3.42
N GLU A 37 9.66 -5.00 -4.35
CA GLU A 37 9.27 -4.99 -5.76
C GLU A 37 7.88 -5.58 -5.98
N ARG A 38 7.51 -6.63 -5.24
CA ARG A 38 6.17 -7.20 -5.33
C ARG A 38 5.11 -6.25 -4.78
N ILE A 39 5.40 -5.56 -3.68
CA ILE A 39 4.49 -4.56 -3.12
C ILE A 39 4.30 -3.42 -4.13
N GLU A 40 5.39 -2.92 -4.69
CA GLU A 40 5.34 -1.83 -5.66
C GLU A 40 4.54 -2.24 -6.92
N ALA A 41 4.77 -3.44 -7.41
CA ALA A 41 4.03 -3.96 -8.56
C ALA A 41 2.54 -4.05 -8.25
N TYR A 42 2.18 -4.49 -7.05
CA TYR A 42 0.79 -4.55 -6.63
C TYR A 42 0.17 -3.15 -6.59
N CYS A 43 0.87 -2.19 -6.03
CA CYS A 43 0.40 -0.80 -5.98
C CYS A 43 0.21 -0.22 -7.38
N GLN A 44 1.16 -0.47 -8.28
CA GLN A 44 1.03 0.00 -9.66
C GLN A 44 -0.14 -0.66 -10.38
N GLY A 45 -0.48 -1.88 -10.01
CA GLY A 45 -1.64 -2.60 -10.56
C GLY A 45 -2.98 -2.01 -10.14
N LEU A 46 -3.01 -1.08 -9.20
CA LEU A 46 -4.23 -0.34 -8.85
C LEU A 46 -4.59 0.74 -9.87
N ASP A 47 -3.76 0.93 -10.89
CA ASP A 47 -4.01 1.89 -11.97
C ASP A 47 -5.25 1.54 -12.80
N TYR A 48 -5.65 0.27 -12.80
CA TYR A 48 -6.74 -0.24 -13.59
C TYR A 48 -7.72 -0.99 -12.69
N ALA A 49 -9.02 -0.78 -12.91
CA ALA A 49 -10.06 -1.33 -12.04
C ALA A 49 -9.79 -0.95 -10.57
N SER A 50 -9.58 0.34 -10.33
CA SER A 50 -9.04 0.84 -9.05
C SER A 50 -10.03 0.72 -7.88
N GLU A 51 -11.32 0.61 -8.17
CA GLU A 51 -12.35 0.54 -7.12
C GLU A 51 -12.46 -0.87 -6.56
N ARG A 52 -11.42 -1.31 -5.88
CA ARG A 52 -11.34 -2.63 -5.22
C ARG A 52 -11.07 -2.46 -3.74
N GLY A 53 -11.09 -3.58 -3.05
CA GLY A 53 -10.90 -3.63 -1.61
C GLY A 53 -12.15 -3.25 -0.85
N THR A 54 -11.99 -2.99 0.44
CA THR A 54 -13.08 -2.63 1.34
C THR A 54 -13.07 -1.14 1.59
N ARG A 55 -14.22 -0.50 1.50
CA ARG A 55 -14.34 0.92 1.85
C ARG A 55 -14.32 1.09 3.36
N ARG A 56 -13.59 2.08 3.81
CA ARG A 56 -13.47 2.42 5.23
C ARG A 56 -13.72 3.92 5.40
N ASP A 57 -14.94 4.35 5.03
CA ASP A 57 -15.34 5.76 5.17
C ASP A 57 -15.38 6.21 6.64
N ASP A 58 -15.45 5.26 7.56
CA ASP A 58 -15.37 5.53 8.99
C ASP A 58 -14.01 6.09 9.42
N LEU A 59 -12.94 5.71 8.71
CA LEU A 59 -11.60 6.19 8.99
C LEU A 59 -11.30 7.47 8.21
N ARG A 60 -11.70 7.52 6.95
CA ARG A 60 -11.52 8.66 6.08
C ARG A 60 -12.45 8.54 4.88
N PRO A 61 -13.16 9.62 4.49
CA PRO A 61 -14.07 9.54 3.34
C PRO A 61 -13.36 9.04 2.09
N GLY A 62 -13.94 8.03 1.46
CA GLY A 62 -13.43 7.44 0.23
C GLY A 62 -12.26 6.49 0.40
N LEU A 63 -11.79 6.27 1.62
CA LEU A 63 -10.66 5.38 1.86
C LEU A 63 -11.01 3.95 1.51
N ARG A 64 -10.10 3.28 0.79
CA ARG A 64 -10.18 1.86 0.47
C ARG A 64 -8.99 1.14 1.04
N VAL A 65 -9.19 -0.12 1.38
CA VAL A 65 -8.18 -0.95 2.03
C VAL A 65 -8.12 -2.30 1.33
N VAL A 66 -6.91 -2.71 0.96
CA VAL A 66 -6.66 -4.04 0.39
C VAL A 66 -5.54 -4.72 1.16
N GLY A 67 -5.61 -6.06 1.23
CA GLY A 67 -4.54 -6.86 1.79
C GLY A 67 -3.68 -7.45 0.68
N PHE A 68 -2.40 -7.63 0.94
CA PHE A 68 -1.46 -8.24 0.01
C PHE A 68 -0.60 -9.24 0.76
N GLU A 69 -0.58 -10.48 0.28
CA GLU A 69 0.22 -11.59 0.83
C GLU A 69 0.09 -11.76 2.35
N ARG A 70 -1.10 -11.51 2.88
CA ARG A 70 -1.47 -11.68 4.30
C ARG A 70 -0.77 -10.74 5.28
N ARG A 71 0.35 -10.11 4.90
CA ARG A 71 1.15 -9.30 5.81
C ARG A 71 1.09 -7.82 5.53
N VAL A 72 0.63 -7.45 4.34
CA VAL A 72 0.64 -6.05 3.90
C VAL A 72 -0.78 -5.55 3.78
N THR A 73 -1.01 -4.35 4.31
CA THR A 73 -2.27 -3.63 4.15
C THR A 73 -1.98 -2.32 3.44
N VAL A 74 -2.63 -2.10 2.30
CA VAL A 74 -2.49 -0.86 1.52
C VAL A 74 -3.75 -0.04 1.66
N THR A 75 -3.60 1.22 2.04
CA THR A 75 -4.72 2.16 2.15
C THR A 75 -4.61 3.21 1.07
N PHE A 76 -5.71 3.47 0.37
CA PHE A 76 -5.68 4.36 -0.79
C PHE A 76 -7.06 4.98 -1.04
N THR A 77 -7.07 6.07 -1.83
CA THR A 77 -8.31 6.65 -2.36
C THR A 77 -8.24 6.64 -3.87
N VAL A 78 -9.41 6.57 -4.51
CA VAL A 78 -9.53 6.57 -5.96
C VAL A 78 -10.15 7.91 -6.37
N GLU A 79 -9.38 8.67 -7.16
CA GLU A 79 -9.82 9.94 -7.73
C GLU A 79 -10.07 9.77 -9.24
N SER A 80 -10.50 10.82 -9.91
CA SER A 80 -10.89 10.69 -11.32
C SER A 80 -9.73 10.21 -12.20
N ASP A 81 -8.51 10.69 -11.96
CA ASP A 81 -7.34 10.42 -12.79
C ASP A 81 -6.16 9.81 -12.03
N GLN A 82 -6.30 9.59 -10.74
CA GLN A 82 -5.20 9.04 -9.94
C GLN A 82 -5.71 8.19 -8.78
N VAL A 83 -4.83 7.32 -8.30
CA VAL A 83 -4.99 6.58 -7.06
C VAL A 83 -3.93 7.10 -6.11
N VAL A 84 -4.36 7.55 -4.93
CA VAL A 84 -3.44 8.07 -3.92
C VAL A 84 -3.24 7.01 -2.85
N ILE A 85 -2.02 6.49 -2.74
CA ILE A 85 -1.65 5.51 -1.71
C ILE A 85 -1.23 6.29 -0.48
N PHE A 86 -1.96 6.12 0.62
CA PHE A 86 -1.74 6.84 1.87
C PHE A 86 -0.71 6.15 2.73
N ARG A 87 -0.89 4.86 2.97
CA ARG A 87 -0.03 4.09 3.84
C ARG A 87 0.13 2.65 3.32
N VAL A 88 1.25 2.05 3.65
CA VAL A 88 1.52 0.63 3.42
C VAL A 88 1.96 0.05 4.76
N PHE A 89 1.10 -0.74 5.38
CA PHE A 89 1.37 -1.33 6.69
C PHE A 89 1.86 -2.76 6.54
N TYR A 90 2.76 -3.17 7.44
CA TYR A 90 3.36 -4.50 7.42
C TYR A 90 3.22 -5.17 8.78
N GLY A 91 2.89 -6.45 8.77
CA GLY A 91 2.68 -7.24 9.97
C GLY A 91 1.25 -7.13 10.49
N GLY A 92 1.01 -7.63 11.68
CA GLY A 92 -0.31 -7.64 12.30
C GLY A 92 -0.61 -6.41 13.15
N ALA A 93 0.06 -5.29 12.89
CA ALA A 93 -0.11 -4.08 13.68
C ALA A 93 -1.53 -3.52 13.57
N ASN A 94 -1.92 -2.75 14.59
CA ASN A 94 -3.22 -2.09 14.63
C ASN A 94 -3.16 -0.82 13.77
N TRP A 95 -3.11 -1.02 12.46
CA TRP A 95 -2.88 0.04 11.47
C TRP A 95 -3.96 1.13 11.51
N GLU A 96 -5.16 0.79 11.94
CA GLU A 96 -6.28 1.73 11.98
C GLU A 96 -6.01 2.93 12.88
N ASP A 97 -5.21 2.75 13.92
CA ASP A 97 -4.86 3.81 14.86
C ASP A 97 -3.83 4.80 14.28
N GLU A 98 -3.22 4.46 13.15
CA GLU A 98 -2.16 5.28 12.55
C GLU A 98 -2.66 6.15 11.40
N LEU A 99 -3.94 6.09 11.12
CA LEU A 99 -4.53 6.92 10.06
C LEU A 99 -5.07 8.25 10.57
#